data_a2fbd8cf1662567e99942960146d252e
#
_entry.id   a2fbd8cf1662567e99942960146d252e
#
_cell.length_a   1.000
_cell.length_b   1.000
_cell.length_c   1.000
_cell.angle_alpha   90.00
_cell.angle_beta   90.00
_cell.angle_gamma   90.00
#
_symmetry.space_group_name_H-M   'P 1'
#
loop_
_entity.id
_entity.type
_entity.pdbx_description
1 polymer ?
#
loop_
_entity_poly.entity_id
_entity_poly.type
_entity_poly.pdbx_seq_one_letter_code
_entity_poly.pdbx_strand_id
1 'polypeptide(L)'
;TELAQVVADMKAGKVKGLLTYNVDPVYNLSVGTEFAEATKKLDLSVAMSIQNDATANTPQYSLPITHFLESWGDVMTTGGNFGLVQPTIQKLFNTAQFQEILLKWSGNTASYHDYLKGYWSSNILEGTSWNQALHDGFFTKEFSKKVSKNSINISSVASALVSATKASA
;
A
#
# COMPACT_ATOMS: atom_id res chain seq x y z
N THR A 1 17.73 4.99 8.26
CA THR A 1 16.51 4.24 7.90
C THR A 1 16.31 4.23 6.39
N GLU A 2 15.60 3.26 5.85
CA GLU A 2 15.31 3.17 4.41
C GLU A 2 14.62 4.42 3.87
N LEU A 3 13.69 5.01 4.62
CA LEU A 3 13.00 6.25 4.23
C LEU A 3 13.95 7.46 4.12
N ALA A 4 14.92 7.59 5.02
CA ALA A 4 15.93 8.65 4.89
C ALA A 4 16.80 8.45 3.64
N GLN A 5 17.08 7.19 3.27
CA GLN A 5 17.78 6.87 2.02
C GLN A 5 16.95 7.24 0.80
N VAL A 6 15.64 6.97 0.82
CA VAL A 6 14.73 7.40 -0.27
C VAL A 6 14.78 8.92 -0.46
N VAL A 7 14.70 9.70 0.63
CA VAL A 7 14.80 11.17 0.56
C VAL A 7 16.16 11.61 -0.02
N ALA A 8 17.25 10.98 0.40
CA ALA A 8 18.58 11.27 -0.15
C ALA A 8 18.68 10.95 -1.66
N ASP A 9 18.11 9.84 -2.09
CA ASP A 9 18.09 9.44 -3.50
C ASP A 9 17.17 10.35 -4.35
N MET A 10 16.04 10.81 -3.79
CA MET A 10 15.21 11.85 -4.42
C MET A 10 16.00 13.16 -4.61
N LYS A 11 16.69 13.63 -3.58
CA LYS A 11 17.54 14.83 -3.65
C LYS A 11 18.68 14.70 -4.66
N ALA A 12 19.23 13.48 -4.79
CA ALA A 12 20.30 13.17 -5.75
C ALA A 12 19.79 12.97 -7.18
N GLY A 13 18.47 13.09 -7.44
CA GLY A 13 17.88 12.91 -8.77
C GLY A 13 17.84 11.47 -9.28
N LYS A 14 18.07 10.49 -8.42
CA LYS A 14 18.00 9.06 -8.75
C LYS A 14 16.57 8.55 -8.83
N VAL A 15 15.63 9.18 -8.12
CA VAL A 15 14.21 8.89 -8.15
C VAL A 15 13.55 9.87 -9.10
N LYS A 16 12.79 9.37 -10.09
CA LYS A 16 12.11 10.18 -11.09
C LYS A 16 10.61 10.27 -10.84
N GLY A 17 10.03 9.22 -10.28
CA GLY A 17 8.61 9.14 -9.96
C GLY A 17 8.37 8.67 -8.53
N LEU A 18 7.32 9.21 -7.90
CA LEU A 18 6.89 8.83 -6.56
C LEU A 18 5.38 8.61 -6.54
N LEU A 19 4.97 7.48 -6.01
CA LEU A 19 3.58 7.19 -5.70
C LEU A 19 3.46 6.97 -4.19
N THR A 20 2.60 7.71 -3.51
CA THR A 20 2.24 7.47 -2.12
C THR A 20 0.82 6.97 -2.03
N TYR A 21 0.58 5.97 -1.19
CA TYR A 21 -0.72 5.37 -0.99
C TYR A 21 -1.06 5.31 0.49
N ASN A 22 -2.04 6.11 0.90
CA ASN A 22 -2.61 6.15 2.26
C ASN A 22 -1.53 6.25 3.36
N VAL A 23 -0.51 7.08 3.13
CA VAL A 23 0.58 7.37 4.07
C VAL A 23 0.84 8.87 4.13
N ASP A 24 1.23 9.37 5.31
CA ASP A 24 1.55 10.79 5.51
C ASP A 24 2.99 10.98 5.99
N PRO A 25 4.00 10.75 5.13
CA PRO A 25 5.41 10.94 5.47
C PRO A 25 5.77 12.40 5.78
N VAL A 26 5.06 13.37 5.23
CA VAL A 26 5.32 14.79 5.52
C VAL A 26 5.06 15.11 6.98
N TYR A 27 4.02 14.54 7.56
CA TYR A 27 3.68 14.74 8.96
C TYR A 27 4.41 13.77 9.90
N ASN A 28 4.51 12.50 9.51
CA ASN A 28 4.93 11.43 10.42
C ASN A 28 6.46 11.22 10.51
N LEU A 29 7.24 11.80 9.58
CA LEU A 29 8.69 11.61 9.57
C LEU A 29 9.44 12.82 10.11
N SER A 30 10.55 12.57 10.82
CA SER A 30 11.49 13.63 11.21
C SER A 30 12.11 14.38 10.02
N VAL A 31 12.14 13.74 8.85
CA VAL A 31 12.60 14.31 7.57
C VAL A 31 11.43 14.74 6.67
N GLY A 32 10.24 14.96 7.23
CA GLY A 32 9.02 15.25 6.46
C GLY A 32 9.12 16.51 5.61
N THR A 33 9.69 17.58 6.12
CA THR A 33 9.92 18.82 5.36
C THR A 33 10.86 18.57 4.17
N GLU A 34 11.93 17.79 4.40
CA GLU A 34 12.89 17.43 3.36
C GLU A 34 12.25 16.51 2.29
N PHE A 35 11.39 15.60 2.72
CA PHE A 35 10.60 14.76 1.84
C PHE A 35 9.69 15.63 0.94
N ALA A 36 8.96 16.59 1.52
CA ALA A 36 8.09 17.50 0.77
C ALA A 36 8.86 18.31 -0.27
N GLU A 37 10.00 18.88 0.09
CA GLU A 37 10.84 19.66 -0.83
C GLU A 37 11.45 18.78 -1.95
N ALA A 38 11.83 17.54 -1.63
CA ALA A 38 12.35 16.62 -2.62
C ALA A 38 11.25 16.15 -3.59
N THR A 39 10.02 15.93 -3.10
CA THR A 39 8.86 15.53 -3.92
C THR A 39 8.53 16.55 -4.99
N LYS A 40 8.64 17.85 -4.70
CA LYS A 40 8.37 18.93 -5.68
C LYS A 40 9.33 18.94 -6.87
N LYS A 41 10.49 18.28 -6.76
CA LYS A 41 11.53 18.22 -7.81
C LYS A 41 11.45 16.98 -8.70
N LEU A 42 10.53 16.09 -8.43
CA LEU A 42 10.37 14.86 -9.20
C LEU A 42 9.67 15.13 -10.54
N ASP A 43 9.98 14.31 -11.53
CA ASP A 43 9.34 14.37 -12.85
C ASP A 43 7.84 13.99 -12.76
N LEU A 44 7.51 13.06 -11.84
CA LEU A 44 6.14 12.64 -11.54
C LEU A 44 5.98 12.39 -10.04
N SER A 45 4.96 12.98 -9.43
CA SER A 45 4.59 12.67 -8.05
C SER A 45 3.07 12.61 -7.90
N VAL A 46 2.58 11.55 -7.27
CA VAL A 46 1.15 11.28 -7.08
C VAL A 46 0.91 10.83 -5.64
N ALA A 47 0.01 11.48 -4.93
CA ALA A 47 -0.53 10.98 -3.68
C ALA A 47 -1.92 10.38 -3.90
N MET A 48 -2.14 9.23 -3.31
CA MET A 48 -3.43 8.56 -3.28
C MET A 48 -3.85 8.41 -1.81
N SER A 49 -4.82 9.19 -1.38
CA SER A 49 -5.23 9.26 0.03
C SER A 49 -6.75 9.41 0.16
N ILE A 50 -7.29 8.92 1.28
CA ILE A 50 -8.68 9.15 1.69
C ILE A 50 -8.84 10.56 2.25
N GLN A 51 -7.78 11.11 2.85
CA GLN A 51 -7.79 12.40 3.51
C GLN A 51 -6.91 13.41 2.79
N ASN A 52 -7.29 14.68 2.86
CA ASN A 52 -6.47 15.77 2.37
C ASN A 52 -5.44 16.18 3.44
N ASP A 53 -4.47 15.29 3.68
CA ASP A 53 -3.39 15.45 4.65
C ASP A 53 -2.20 16.28 4.09
N ALA A 54 -1.17 16.45 4.91
CA ALA A 54 0.03 17.22 4.53
C ALA A 54 0.74 16.61 3.32
N THR A 55 0.78 15.29 3.22
CA THR A 55 1.39 14.60 2.07
C THR A 55 0.53 14.69 0.83
N ALA A 56 -0.80 14.62 0.94
CA ALA A 56 -1.71 14.74 -0.20
C ALA A 56 -1.61 16.11 -0.89
N ASN A 57 -1.22 17.14 -0.16
CA ASN A 57 -1.05 18.50 -0.67
C ASN A 57 0.33 18.82 -1.26
N THR A 58 1.25 17.87 -1.26
CA THR A 58 2.64 18.12 -1.66
C THR A 58 2.94 17.77 -3.13
N PRO A 59 2.45 16.64 -3.71
CA PRO A 59 2.80 16.19 -5.05
C PRO A 59 2.08 16.96 -6.15
N GLN A 60 2.46 16.68 -7.39
CA GLN A 60 1.83 17.27 -8.59
C GLN A 60 0.37 16.84 -8.75
N TYR A 61 0.05 15.61 -8.34
CA TYR A 61 -1.30 15.06 -8.44
C TYR A 61 -1.72 14.46 -7.10
N SER A 62 -2.95 14.79 -6.70
CA SER A 62 -3.62 14.19 -5.55
C SER A 62 -4.89 13.49 -6.03
N LEU A 63 -4.95 12.19 -5.80
CA LEU A 63 -6.07 11.35 -6.22
C LEU A 63 -6.85 10.86 -4.98
N PRO A 64 -8.12 11.24 -4.85
CA PRO A 64 -8.95 10.72 -3.77
C PRO A 64 -9.26 9.25 -4.03
N ILE A 65 -8.96 8.40 -3.04
CA ILE A 65 -9.22 6.96 -3.11
C ILE A 65 -10.48 6.58 -2.35
N THR A 66 -11.04 5.44 -2.72
CA THR A 66 -12.22 4.84 -2.10
C THR A 66 -11.93 4.37 -0.68
N HIS A 67 -12.90 4.52 0.21
CA HIS A 67 -12.84 3.93 1.55
C HIS A 67 -12.96 2.40 1.47
N PHE A 68 -12.42 1.66 2.46
CA PHE A 68 -12.46 0.19 2.43
C PHE A 68 -13.89 -0.38 2.45
N LEU A 69 -14.86 0.32 3.06
CA LEU A 69 -16.27 -0.07 3.02
C LEU A 69 -16.91 0.04 1.63
N GLU A 70 -16.29 0.76 0.72
CA GLU A 70 -16.72 0.97 -0.66
C GLU A 70 -15.93 0.11 -1.67
N SER A 71 -15.01 -0.72 -1.17
CA SER A 71 -13.96 -1.36 -2.00
C SER A 71 -14.00 -2.88 -1.90
N TRP A 72 -13.65 -3.54 -3.00
CA TRP A 72 -13.27 -4.95 -3.00
C TRP A 72 -11.81 -5.08 -2.52
N GLY A 73 -11.52 -6.20 -1.87
CA GLY A 73 -10.17 -6.49 -1.45
C GLY A 73 -9.99 -7.91 -0.95
N ASP A 74 -8.75 -8.23 -0.65
CA ASP A 74 -8.41 -9.46 0.04
C ASP A 74 -7.22 -9.25 0.98
N VAL A 75 -7.04 -10.19 1.86
CA VAL A 75 -5.92 -10.23 2.80
C VAL A 75 -5.45 -11.65 2.98
N MET A 76 -4.14 -11.86 2.99
CA MET A 76 -3.53 -13.13 3.35
C MET A 76 -2.85 -12.99 4.71
N THR A 77 -3.21 -13.86 5.65
CA THR A 77 -2.52 -13.96 6.94
C THR A 77 -1.35 -14.95 6.87
N THR A 78 -0.47 -14.89 7.86
CA THR A 78 0.72 -15.78 7.94
C THR A 78 0.38 -17.27 8.06
N GLY A 79 -0.87 -17.62 8.32
CA GLY A 79 -1.32 -19.01 8.49
C GLY A 79 -1.87 -19.66 7.22
N GLY A 80 -1.86 -18.94 6.07
CA GLY A 80 -2.48 -19.45 4.86
C GLY A 80 -3.99 -19.21 4.82
N ASN A 81 -4.51 -18.34 5.68
CA ASN A 81 -5.89 -17.90 5.61
C ASN A 81 -6.01 -16.68 4.71
N PHE A 82 -6.91 -16.76 3.76
CA PHE A 82 -7.26 -15.68 2.84
C PHE A 82 -8.64 -15.15 3.23
N GLY A 83 -8.74 -13.86 3.50
CA GLY A 83 -10.00 -13.18 3.76
C GLY A 83 -10.43 -12.35 2.55
N LEU A 84 -11.72 -12.33 2.26
CA LEU A 84 -12.33 -11.46 1.26
C LEU A 84 -12.96 -10.24 1.92
N VAL A 85 -12.74 -9.09 1.32
CA VAL A 85 -13.41 -7.84 1.68
C VAL A 85 -14.38 -7.49 0.56
N GLN A 86 -15.64 -7.33 0.91
CA GLN A 86 -16.72 -6.92 0.01
C GLN A 86 -17.13 -5.49 0.33
N PRO A 87 -17.45 -4.65 -0.68
CA PRO A 87 -18.02 -3.35 -0.41
C PRO A 87 -19.34 -3.48 0.34
N THR A 88 -19.44 -2.80 1.47
CA THR A 88 -20.62 -2.79 2.32
C THR A 88 -21.59 -1.68 1.90
N ILE A 89 -21.05 -0.61 1.30
CA ILE A 89 -21.79 0.55 0.80
C ILE A 89 -21.35 0.88 -0.63
N GLN A 90 -22.17 1.62 -1.34
CA GLN A 90 -21.79 2.20 -2.62
C GLN A 90 -20.84 3.38 -2.43
N LYS A 91 -20.06 3.71 -3.46
CA LYS A 91 -19.18 4.87 -3.45
C LYS A 91 -19.98 6.14 -3.17
N LEU A 92 -19.54 6.90 -2.16
CA LEU A 92 -20.19 8.16 -1.76
C LEU A 92 -19.70 9.33 -2.62
N PHE A 93 -18.47 9.23 -3.14
CA PHE A 93 -17.83 10.29 -3.90
C PHE A 93 -17.23 9.76 -5.21
N ASN A 94 -16.82 10.66 -6.09
CA ASN A 94 -16.11 10.31 -7.32
C ASN A 94 -14.65 9.94 -7.01
N THR A 95 -14.46 8.79 -6.40
CA THR A 95 -13.17 8.22 -5.98
C THR A 95 -12.88 6.96 -6.79
N ALA A 96 -11.62 6.55 -6.82
CA ALA A 96 -11.21 5.30 -7.44
C ALA A 96 -10.44 4.43 -6.46
N GLN A 97 -10.65 3.13 -6.51
CA GLN A 97 -9.89 2.19 -5.71
C GLN A 97 -8.44 2.13 -6.23
N PHE A 98 -7.47 2.04 -5.33
CA PHE A 98 -6.05 2.02 -5.69
C PHE A 98 -5.72 0.95 -6.74
N GLN A 99 -6.23 -0.25 -6.56
CA GLN A 99 -6.01 -1.36 -7.47
C GLN A 99 -6.66 -1.11 -8.85
N GLU A 100 -7.81 -0.43 -8.92
CA GLU A 100 -8.42 -0.02 -10.19
C GLU A 100 -7.56 1.00 -10.93
N ILE A 101 -6.93 1.93 -10.20
CA ILE A 101 -6.00 2.90 -10.76
C ILE A 101 -4.80 2.18 -11.38
N LEU A 102 -4.20 1.23 -10.66
CA LEU A 102 -3.07 0.44 -11.16
C LEU A 102 -3.44 -0.43 -12.38
N LEU A 103 -4.62 -1.07 -12.37
CA LEU A 103 -5.10 -1.83 -13.53
C LEU A 103 -5.22 -0.94 -14.77
N LYS A 104 -5.83 0.24 -14.63
CA LYS A 104 -5.95 1.20 -15.73
C LYS A 104 -4.59 1.67 -16.26
N TRP A 105 -3.65 1.96 -15.36
CA TRP A 105 -2.29 2.38 -15.77
C TRP A 105 -1.51 1.26 -16.45
N SER A 106 -1.79 0.00 -16.11
CA SER A 106 -1.22 -1.17 -16.83
C SER A 106 -1.90 -1.49 -18.17
N GLY A 107 -2.93 -0.72 -18.56
CA GLY A 107 -3.72 -0.98 -19.76
C GLY A 107 -4.79 -2.06 -19.59
N ASN A 108 -5.02 -2.54 -18.37
CA ASN A 108 -6.08 -3.52 -18.09
C ASN A 108 -7.41 -2.81 -17.88
N THR A 109 -8.44 -3.21 -18.64
CA THR A 109 -9.79 -2.63 -18.59
C THR A 109 -10.76 -3.38 -17.69
N ALA A 110 -10.35 -4.51 -17.10
CA ALA A 110 -11.18 -5.28 -16.18
C ALA A 110 -11.49 -4.47 -14.91
N SER A 111 -12.68 -4.69 -14.33
CA SER A 111 -12.95 -4.20 -12.99
C SER A 111 -12.03 -4.90 -11.98
N TYR A 112 -11.73 -4.25 -10.84
CA TYR A 112 -10.94 -4.94 -9.82
C TYR A 112 -11.66 -6.15 -9.23
N HIS A 113 -12.99 -6.11 -9.15
CA HIS A 113 -13.79 -7.28 -8.78
C HIS A 113 -13.52 -8.48 -9.69
N ASP A 114 -13.58 -8.29 -11.01
CA ASP A 114 -13.38 -9.38 -11.96
C ASP A 114 -11.94 -9.88 -11.96
N TYR A 115 -10.97 -8.98 -11.82
CA TYR A 115 -9.57 -9.32 -11.63
C TYR A 115 -9.36 -10.18 -10.38
N LEU A 116 -9.88 -9.74 -9.24
CA LEU A 116 -9.80 -10.44 -7.95
C LEU A 116 -10.44 -11.82 -8.02
N LYS A 117 -11.66 -11.90 -8.58
CA LYS A 117 -12.39 -13.16 -8.78
C LYS A 117 -11.59 -14.13 -9.66
N GLY A 118 -11.04 -13.64 -10.77
CA GLY A 118 -10.22 -14.45 -11.66
C GLY A 118 -8.96 -14.97 -10.97
N TYR A 119 -8.27 -14.10 -10.22
CA TYR A 119 -7.08 -14.47 -9.47
C TYR A 119 -7.37 -15.53 -8.40
N TRP A 120 -8.41 -15.34 -7.61
CA TRP A 120 -8.82 -16.30 -6.57
C TRP A 120 -9.21 -17.64 -7.17
N SER A 121 -10.01 -17.64 -8.23
CA SER A 121 -10.44 -18.87 -8.90
C SER A 121 -9.26 -19.69 -9.44
N SER A 122 -8.24 -19.01 -9.96
CA SER A 122 -7.09 -19.67 -10.58
C SER A 122 -6.00 -20.08 -9.59
N ASN A 123 -5.85 -19.37 -8.45
CA ASN A 123 -4.67 -19.50 -7.60
C ASN A 123 -4.96 -19.88 -6.15
N ILE A 124 -6.18 -19.64 -5.66
CA ILE A 124 -6.48 -19.77 -4.23
C ILE A 124 -7.53 -20.85 -3.97
N LEU A 125 -8.65 -20.84 -4.67
CA LEU A 125 -9.86 -21.58 -4.30
C LEU A 125 -9.81 -23.10 -4.48
N GLU A 126 -8.83 -23.67 -5.16
CA GLU A 126 -8.62 -25.13 -5.32
C GLU A 126 -9.90 -25.90 -5.70
N GLY A 127 -10.75 -25.29 -6.57
CA GLY A 127 -12.02 -25.86 -7.02
C GLY A 127 -13.25 -25.42 -6.20
N THR A 128 -13.08 -24.74 -5.08
CA THR A 128 -14.19 -24.10 -4.37
C THR A 128 -14.77 -22.96 -5.22
N SER A 129 -16.09 -22.81 -5.22
CA SER A 129 -16.71 -21.74 -6.00
C SER A 129 -16.46 -20.35 -5.37
N TRP A 130 -16.37 -19.33 -6.23
CA TRP A 130 -16.27 -17.93 -5.78
C TRP A 130 -17.42 -17.53 -4.83
N ASN A 131 -18.65 -17.96 -5.15
CA ASN A 131 -19.83 -17.63 -4.33
C ASN A 131 -19.74 -18.28 -2.95
N GLN A 132 -19.20 -19.48 -2.84
CA GLN A 132 -18.98 -20.11 -1.54
C GLN A 132 -17.94 -19.34 -0.72
N ALA A 133 -16.83 -18.97 -1.33
CA ALA A 133 -15.80 -18.17 -0.65
C ALA A 133 -16.32 -16.79 -0.20
N LEU A 134 -17.17 -16.15 -0.99
CA LEU A 134 -17.85 -14.91 -0.60
C LEU A 134 -18.79 -15.10 0.59
N HIS A 135 -19.58 -16.19 0.57
CA HIS A 135 -20.49 -16.50 1.66
C HIS A 135 -19.73 -16.76 2.98
N ASP A 136 -18.64 -17.50 2.91
CA ASP A 136 -17.84 -17.87 4.08
C ASP A 136 -16.93 -16.71 4.54
N GLY A 137 -16.61 -15.76 3.65
CA GLY A 137 -15.78 -14.59 3.89
C GLY A 137 -14.28 -14.90 3.97
N PHE A 138 -13.89 -16.16 4.00
CA PHE A 138 -12.50 -16.60 4.05
C PHE A 138 -12.29 -17.94 3.36
N PHE A 139 -11.03 -18.25 3.04
CA PHE A 139 -10.58 -19.53 2.54
C PHE A 139 -9.24 -19.89 3.18
N THR A 140 -9.07 -21.14 3.59
CA THR A 140 -7.80 -21.62 4.18
C THR A 140 -7.11 -22.54 3.18
N LYS A 141 -5.86 -22.21 2.86
CA LYS A 141 -4.98 -23.01 2.03
C LYS A 141 -3.76 -23.44 2.81
N GLU A 142 -3.46 -24.73 2.83
CA GLU A 142 -2.25 -25.22 3.49
C GLU A 142 -1.00 -24.84 2.69
N PHE A 143 -0.06 -24.18 3.35
CA PHE A 143 1.27 -23.93 2.83
C PHE A 143 2.30 -24.70 3.61
N SER A 144 3.25 -25.31 2.91
CA SER A 144 4.45 -25.84 3.57
C SER A 144 5.25 -24.67 4.15
N LYS A 145 5.22 -24.53 5.48
CA LYS A 145 5.95 -23.47 6.19
C LYS A 145 7.45 -23.71 6.08
N LYS A 146 8.15 -22.96 5.26
CA LYS A 146 9.60 -22.80 5.41
C LYS A 146 9.83 -21.82 6.57
N VAL A 147 10.14 -22.35 7.75
CA VAL A 147 10.54 -21.51 8.89
C VAL A 147 11.95 -20.98 8.61
N SER A 148 12.04 -19.70 8.27
CA SER A 148 13.32 -19.00 8.24
C SER A 148 13.72 -18.65 9.67
N LYS A 149 14.87 -19.16 10.13
CA LYS A 149 15.46 -18.73 11.39
C LYS A 149 16.18 -17.39 11.17
N ASN A 150 15.45 -16.30 11.26
CA ASN A 150 16.05 -14.98 11.25
C ASN A 150 16.54 -14.64 12.66
N SER A 151 17.82 -14.37 12.81
CA SER A 151 18.38 -13.82 14.05
C SER A 151 18.18 -12.31 14.06
N ILE A 152 17.60 -11.78 15.14
CA ILE A 152 17.48 -10.35 15.35
C ILE A 152 18.82 -9.81 15.83
N ASN A 153 19.41 -8.87 15.10
CA ASN A 153 20.60 -8.17 15.56
C ASN A 153 20.19 -7.00 16.46
N ILE A 154 20.20 -7.27 17.78
CA ILE A 154 19.78 -6.32 18.82
C ILE A 154 20.64 -5.04 18.80
N SER A 155 21.94 -5.14 18.51
CA SER A 155 22.83 -3.97 18.47
C SER A 155 22.50 -3.03 17.30
N SER A 156 22.10 -3.56 16.14
CA SER A 156 21.65 -2.73 15.02
C SER A 156 20.36 -2.01 15.33
N VAL A 157 19.42 -2.67 16.03
CA VAL A 157 18.15 -2.06 16.45
C VAL A 157 18.41 -0.95 17.47
N ALA A 158 19.24 -1.20 18.49
CA ALA A 158 19.60 -0.21 19.48
C ALA A 158 20.28 1.04 18.86
N SER A 159 21.21 0.83 17.93
CA SER A 159 21.89 1.92 17.20
C SER A 159 20.91 2.74 16.36
N ALA A 160 19.95 2.10 15.71
CA ALA A 160 18.91 2.79 14.94
C ALA A 160 17.98 3.63 15.82
N LEU A 161 17.60 3.14 17.01
CA LEU A 161 16.80 3.88 17.97
C LEU A 161 17.55 5.11 18.52
N VAL A 162 18.82 4.97 18.87
CA VAL A 162 19.65 6.09 19.36
C VAL A 162 19.83 7.15 18.27
N SER A 163 19.98 6.78 17.01
CA SER A 163 20.10 7.76 15.91
C SER A 163 18.76 8.47 15.64
N ALA A 164 17.64 7.80 15.81
CA ALA A 164 16.31 8.41 15.63
C ALA A 164 15.98 9.45 16.73
N THR A 165 16.45 9.23 17.97
CA THR A 165 16.24 10.15 19.08
C THR A 165 17.15 11.38 19.05
N LYS A 166 18.28 11.35 18.35
CA LYS A 166 19.20 12.49 18.21
C LYS A 166 18.79 13.51 17.13
N ALA A 167 17.79 13.20 16.32
CA ALA A 167 17.37 14.09 15.23
C ALA A 167 16.37 15.17 15.65
N SER A 168 16.06 15.31 16.94
CA SER A 168 15.07 16.26 17.48
C SER A 168 15.64 17.24 18.52
N ALA A 169 16.91 17.59 18.43
CA ALA A 169 17.50 18.65 19.26
C ALA A 169 17.99 19.81 18.40
#